data_d3c45fb0fa27d8dae241b26ab70ff045
#
_entry.id   d3c45fb0fa27d8dae241b26ab70ff045
#
_cell.length_a   1.000
_cell.length_b   1.000
_cell.length_c   1.000
_cell.angle_alpha   90.00
_cell.angle_beta   90.00
_cell.angle_gamma   90.00
#
_symmetry.space_group_name_H-M   'P 1'
#
loop_
_entity.id
_entity.type
_entity.pdbx_description
1 polymer ?
#
loop_
_entity_poly.entity_id
_entity_poly.type
_entity_poly.pdbx_seq_one_letter_code
_entity_poly.pdbx_strand_id
1 'polypeptide(L)'
;PLPWMYRFDYLKYLFIVIPGSIAGEYLAEWRKAYQKETDDYATSPYRKMSIMLMILSVVIIISNLYGLYTRNLVVNLVFTVLLLLAGKCIFLRKVDGIALLWKKLFNAGAYLLLLGLCFEPFQDGINKDPTTFSYFFVTSGLAFLALLFLSIVCDYFRCIKSTRFLVMSGQNPMIAYVVGDLLIMPLINLLGLASLLSYFQQNAWLGFLQGVILTSLAVLAT
;
A
#
# COMPACT_ATOMS: atom_id res chain seq x y z
N PRO A 1 -24.17 28.33 16.73
CA PRO A 1 -23.49 27.02 16.70
C PRO A 1 -22.79 26.87 15.37
N LEU A 2 -21.49 26.55 15.41
CA LEU A 2 -20.66 26.38 14.22
C LEU A 2 -21.07 25.08 13.52
N PRO A 3 -21.63 25.11 12.30
CA PRO A 3 -22.20 23.90 11.66
C PRO A 3 -21.16 22.82 11.36
N TRP A 4 -19.88 23.14 11.31
CA TRP A 4 -18.79 22.17 11.10
C TRP A 4 -18.51 21.31 12.34
N MET A 5 -18.88 21.78 13.55
CA MET A 5 -18.61 21.11 14.81
C MET A 5 -19.49 19.86 15.01
N TYR A 6 -20.60 19.75 14.29
CA TYR A 6 -21.52 18.60 14.34
C TYR A 6 -21.33 17.60 13.18
N ARG A 7 -20.38 17.85 12.29
CA ARG A 7 -20.06 16.91 11.20
C ARG A 7 -19.01 15.91 11.67
N PHE A 8 -19.47 14.75 12.12
CA PHE A 8 -18.61 13.60 12.47
C PHE A 8 -17.95 12.94 11.25
N ASP A 9 -18.06 13.53 10.06
CA ASP A 9 -17.44 13.00 8.83
C ASP A 9 -15.92 12.83 8.94
N TYR A 10 -15.26 13.62 9.80
CA TYR A 10 -13.83 13.48 10.06
C TYR A 10 -13.44 12.17 10.75
N LEU A 11 -14.37 11.53 11.46
CA LEU A 11 -14.13 10.22 12.09
C LEU A 11 -13.89 9.11 11.07
N LYS A 12 -14.35 9.28 9.83
CA LYS A 12 -14.08 8.32 8.74
C LYS A 12 -12.58 8.14 8.50
N TYR A 13 -11.77 9.19 8.65
CA TYR A 13 -10.33 9.12 8.45
C TYR A 13 -9.62 8.27 9.52
N LEU A 14 -10.25 8.00 10.67
CA LEU A 14 -9.72 7.09 11.67
C LEU A 14 -9.59 5.66 11.11
N PHE A 15 -10.42 5.28 10.15
CA PHE A 15 -10.33 3.97 9.48
C PHE A 15 -9.06 3.79 8.63
N ILE A 16 -8.31 4.85 8.35
CA ILE A 16 -6.96 4.77 7.77
C ILE A 16 -5.89 4.93 8.85
N VAL A 17 -6.09 5.86 9.80
CA VAL A 17 -5.10 6.18 10.82
C VAL A 17 -4.88 5.00 11.77
N ILE A 18 -5.96 4.33 12.21
CA ILE A 18 -5.86 3.19 13.13
C ILE A 18 -5.07 2.02 12.50
N PRO A 19 -5.39 1.53 11.28
CA PRO A 19 -4.56 0.52 10.62
C PRO A 19 -3.11 0.96 10.45
N GLY A 20 -2.86 2.22 10.09
CA GLY A 20 -1.52 2.77 9.97
C GLY A 20 -0.73 2.73 11.28
N SER A 21 -1.38 3.07 12.41
CA SER A 21 -0.78 3.00 13.74
C SER A 21 -0.45 1.56 14.14
N ILE A 22 -1.35 0.60 13.86
CA ILE A 22 -1.12 -0.83 14.11
C ILE A 22 0.07 -1.34 13.29
N ALA A 23 0.18 -0.95 12.01
CA ALA A 23 1.33 -1.31 11.19
C ALA A 23 2.63 -0.77 11.76
N GLY A 24 2.62 0.50 12.22
CA GLY A 24 3.76 1.15 12.87
C GLY A 24 4.17 0.43 14.17
N GLU A 25 3.21 0.00 14.98
CA GLU A 25 3.46 -0.75 16.21
C GLU A 25 4.13 -2.11 15.92
N TYR A 26 3.64 -2.87 14.94
CA TYR A 26 4.23 -4.15 14.53
C TYR A 26 5.69 -3.99 14.07
N LEU A 27 5.97 -2.93 13.31
CA LEU A 27 7.34 -2.62 12.87
C LEU A 27 8.23 -2.20 14.06
N ALA A 28 7.71 -1.39 14.97
CA ALA A 28 8.44 -0.93 16.16
C ALA A 28 8.77 -2.09 17.11
N GLU A 29 7.82 -2.99 17.37
CA GLU A 29 8.03 -4.21 18.14
C GLU A 29 9.12 -5.10 17.53
N TRP A 30 9.00 -5.35 16.22
CA TRP A 30 10.00 -6.15 15.51
C TRP A 30 11.38 -5.50 15.56
N ARG A 31 11.50 -4.20 15.33
CA ARG A 31 12.77 -3.48 15.38
C ARG A 31 13.43 -3.54 16.76
N LYS A 32 12.64 -3.41 17.84
CA LYS A 32 13.15 -3.55 19.23
C LYS A 32 13.65 -4.96 19.52
N ALA A 33 12.94 -5.98 19.01
CA ALA A 33 13.37 -7.38 19.16
C ALA A 33 14.64 -7.67 18.34
N TYR A 34 14.71 -7.12 17.11
CA TYR A 34 15.84 -7.30 16.19
C TYR A 34 17.15 -6.69 16.68
N GLN A 35 17.11 -5.56 17.41
CA GLN A 35 18.31 -4.95 17.99
C GLN A 35 19.00 -5.85 19.04
N LYS A 36 18.31 -6.89 19.54
CA LYS A 36 18.87 -7.86 20.50
C LYS A 36 19.52 -9.10 19.85
N GLU A 37 19.20 -9.37 18.59
CA GLU A 37 19.69 -10.54 17.85
C GLU A 37 20.51 -10.09 16.66
N THR A 38 21.83 -9.92 16.83
CA THR A 38 22.75 -9.60 15.74
C THR A 38 23.13 -10.86 14.94
N ASP A 39 23.08 -10.72 13.62
CA ASP A 39 23.97 -11.29 12.60
C ASP A 39 23.66 -12.60 11.86
N ASP A 40 22.58 -13.35 12.05
CA ASP A 40 22.50 -14.66 11.37
C ASP A 40 21.27 -14.89 10.45
N TYR A 41 20.82 -13.84 9.73
CA TYR A 41 19.67 -14.00 8.81
C TYR A 41 20.02 -14.46 7.39
N ALA A 42 21.29 -14.49 7.00
CA ALA A 42 21.72 -14.88 5.65
C ALA A 42 21.50 -16.37 5.32
N THR A 43 21.33 -17.22 6.34
CA THR A 43 21.09 -18.66 6.24
C THR A 43 19.69 -19.08 6.69
N SER A 44 18.76 -18.15 6.77
CA SER A 44 17.41 -18.38 7.28
C SER A 44 16.66 -19.44 6.46
N PRO A 45 16.01 -20.43 7.11
CA PRO A 45 15.19 -21.45 6.47
C PRO A 45 13.96 -20.89 5.75
N TYR A 46 13.72 -19.59 5.86
CA TYR A 46 12.52 -18.91 5.34
C TYR A 46 12.62 -18.42 3.89
N ARG A 47 13.73 -18.70 3.16
CA ARG A 47 13.90 -18.19 1.77
C ARG A 47 12.78 -18.59 0.82
N LYS A 48 12.33 -19.84 0.86
CA LYS A 48 11.21 -20.30 0.02
C LYS A 48 9.90 -19.62 0.43
N MET A 49 9.67 -19.51 1.74
CA MET A 49 8.50 -18.86 2.31
C MET A 49 8.45 -17.37 1.93
N SER A 50 9.57 -16.65 2.02
CA SER A 50 9.62 -15.21 1.67
C SER A 50 9.31 -14.98 0.19
N ILE A 51 9.86 -15.78 -0.71
CA ILE A 51 9.57 -15.68 -2.15
C ILE A 51 8.09 -15.98 -2.43
N MET A 52 7.53 -17.03 -1.81
CA MET A 52 6.11 -17.35 -1.99
C MET A 52 5.20 -16.23 -1.50
N LEU A 53 5.49 -15.66 -0.32
CA LEU A 53 4.72 -14.54 0.23
C LEU A 53 4.86 -13.27 -0.60
N MET A 54 6.05 -12.99 -1.12
CA MET A 54 6.31 -11.86 -2.01
C MET A 54 5.48 -11.97 -3.30
N ILE A 55 5.50 -13.12 -3.96
CA ILE A 55 4.71 -13.35 -5.18
C ILE A 55 3.21 -13.29 -4.85
N LEU A 56 2.78 -13.95 -3.78
CA LEU A 56 1.39 -13.98 -3.36
C LEU A 56 0.85 -12.58 -3.06
N SER A 57 1.60 -11.73 -2.34
CA SER A 57 1.16 -10.37 -2.04
C SER A 57 0.99 -9.54 -3.30
N VAL A 58 1.92 -9.64 -4.27
CA VAL A 58 1.80 -8.95 -5.56
C VAL A 58 0.60 -9.46 -6.36
N VAL A 59 0.39 -10.77 -6.41
CA VAL A 59 -0.77 -11.37 -7.10
C VAL A 59 -2.07 -10.90 -6.48
N ILE A 60 -2.18 -10.87 -5.13
CA ILE A 60 -3.38 -10.36 -4.45
C ILE A 60 -3.62 -8.89 -4.80
N ILE A 61 -2.58 -8.05 -4.76
CA ILE A 61 -2.70 -6.63 -5.09
C ILE A 61 -3.19 -6.44 -6.52
N ILE A 62 -2.53 -7.06 -7.50
CA ILE A 62 -2.87 -6.91 -8.92
C ILE A 62 -4.27 -7.46 -9.22
N SER A 63 -4.61 -8.64 -8.68
CA SER A 63 -5.92 -9.25 -8.91
C SER A 63 -7.05 -8.39 -8.33
N ASN A 64 -6.87 -7.81 -7.14
CA ASN A 64 -7.87 -6.92 -6.56
C ASN A 64 -7.99 -5.62 -7.33
N LEU A 65 -6.90 -4.99 -7.75
CA LEU A 65 -6.95 -3.80 -8.59
C LEU A 65 -7.71 -4.07 -9.90
N TYR A 66 -7.43 -5.18 -10.56
CA TYR A 66 -8.12 -5.59 -11.78
C TYR A 66 -9.59 -5.92 -11.53
N GLY A 67 -9.88 -6.74 -10.51
CA GLY A 67 -11.25 -7.19 -10.18
C GLY A 67 -12.17 -6.04 -9.78
N LEU A 68 -11.66 -5.06 -9.04
CA LEU A 68 -12.38 -3.85 -8.66
C LEU A 68 -12.59 -2.90 -9.85
N TYR A 69 -11.58 -2.79 -10.72
CA TYR A 69 -11.70 -1.98 -11.94
C TYR A 69 -12.75 -2.54 -12.91
N THR A 70 -12.78 -3.87 -13.09
CA THR A 70 -13.74 -4.56 -13.97
C THR A 70 -15.13 -4.76 -13.33
N ARG A 71 -15.28 -4.39 -12.05
CA ARG A 71 -16.51 -4.57 -11.24
C ARG A 71 -17.03 -6.01 -11.16
N ASN A 72 -16.17 -7.00 -11.34
CA ASN A 72 -16.49 -8.42 -11.16
C ASN A 72 -16.40 -8.82 -9.68
N LEU A 73 -17.28 -8.30 -8.84
CA LEU A 73 -17.17 -8.34 -7.37
C LEU A 73 -17.14 -9.76 -6.81
N VAL A 74 -18.06 -10.62 -7.25
CA VAL A 74 -18.18 -12.01 -6.75
C VAL A 74 -16.93 -12.81 -7.11
N VAL A 75 -16.49 -12.73 -8.37
CA VAL A 75 -15.30 -13.47 -8.84
C VAL A 75 -14.05 -12.96 -8.11
N ASN A 76 -13.93 -11.64 -7.95
CA ASN A 76 -12.82 -11.03 -7.21
C ASN A 76 -12.81 -11.47 -5.74
N LEU A 77 -13.96 -11.47 -5.06
CA LEU A 77 -14.08 -11.91 -3.67
C LEU A 77 -13.66 -13.37 -3.52
N VAL A 78 -14.21 -14.28 -4.33
CA VAL A 78 -13.89 -15.72 -4.27
C VAL A 78 -12.39 -15.94 -4.53
N PHE A 79 -11.85 -15.32 -5.57
CA PHE A 79 -10.44 -15.43 -5.91
C PHE A 79 -9.53 -14.89 -4.80
N THR A 80 -9.87 -13.73 -4.22
CA THR A 80 -9.13 -13.14 -3.10
C THR A 80 -9.18 -14.05 -1.88
N VAL A 81 -10.34 -14.63 -1.53
CA VAL A 81 -10.45 -15.58 -0.41
C VAL A 81 -9.56 -16.80 -0.62
N LEU A 82 -9.54 -17.36 -1.83
CA LEU A 82 -8.66 -18.51 -2.15
C LEU A 82 -7.18 -18.15 -1.99
N LEU A 83 -6.76 -17.00 -2.49
CA LEU A 83 -5.37 -16.53 -2.34
C LEU A 83 -5.00 -16.28 -0.88
N LEU A 84 -5.91 -15.69 -0.09
CA LEU A 84 -5.68 -15.44 1.34
C LEU A 84 -5.63 -16.76 2.14
N LEU A 85 -6.43 -17.74 1.80
CA LEU A 85 -6.35 -19.09 2.39
C LEU A 85 -5.02 -19.76 2.03
N ALA A 86 -4.57 -19.67 0.78
CA ALA A 86 -3.25 -20.17 0.38
C ALA A 86 -2.13 -19.48 1.19
N GLY A 87 -2.23 -18.17 1.41
CA GLY A 87 -1.30 -17.43 2.26
C GLY A 87 -1.31 -17.89 3.72
N LYS A 88 -2.50 -18.14 4.29
CA LYS A 88 -2.60 -18.72 5.65
C LYS A 88 -1.97 -20.10 5.75
N CYS A 89 -2.08 -20.93 4.72
CA CYS A 89 -1.44 -22.26 4.68
C CYS A 89 0.10 -22.15 4.77
N ILE A 90 0.70 -21.08 4.23
CA ILE A 90 2.15 -20.86 4.34
C ILE A 90 2.55 -20.65 5.81
N PHE A 91 1.69 -20.04 6.64
CA PHE A 91 1.95 -19.74 8.06
C PHE A 91 1.47 -20.84 9.04
N LEU A 92 1.12 -22.03 8.58
CA LEU A 92 0.70 -23.15 9.47
C LEU A 92 1.82 -23.63 10.39
N ARG A 93 3.08 -23.48 9.97
CA ARG A 93 4.24 -23.81 10.80
C ARG A 93 4.52 -22.68 11.81
N LYS A 94 5.12 -23.03 12.94
CA LYS A 94 5.62 -22.02 13.86
C LYS A 94 6.65 -21.15 13.15
N VAL A 95 6.49 -19.85 13.28
CA VAL A 95 7.36 -18.84 12.67
C VAL A 95 7.82 -17.88 13.76
N ASP A 96 9.11 -17.56 13.74
CA ASP A 96 9.76 -16.70 14.72
C ASP A 96 10.51 -15.54 14.01
N GLY A 97 10.93 -14.55 14.77
CA GLY A 97 11.70 -13.42 14.24
C GLY A 97 10.94 -12.61 13.20
N ILE A 98 11.56 -12.38 12.04
CA ILE A 98 10.99 -11.58 10.94
C ILE A 98 9.72 -12.23 10.33
N ALA A 99 9.64 -13.56 10.33
CA ALA A 99 8.48 -14.27 9.81
C ALA A 99 7.22 -14.06 10.67
N LEU A 100 7.38 -13.75 11.95
CA LEU A 100 6.27 -13.35 12.82
C LEU A 100 5.72 -11.98 12.43
N LEU A 101 6.59 -11.02 12.07
CA LEU A 101 6.16 -9.73 11.53
C LEU A 101 5.34 -9.93 10.25
N TRP A 102 5.84 -10.75 9.31
CA TRP A 102 5.12 -11.04 8.06
C TRP A 102 3.75 -11.67 8.31
N LYS A 103 3.65 -12.57 9.29
CA LYS A 103 2.37 -13.16 9.70
C LYS A 103 1.40 -12.12 10.26
N LYS A 104 1.86 -11.21 11.11
CA LYS A 104 1.04 -10.12 11.66
C LYS A 104 0.53 -9.20 10.55
N LEU A 105 1.43 -8.74 9.66
CA LEU A 105 1.08 -7.88 8.53
C LEU A 105 0.11 -8.56 7.56
N PHE A 106 0.35 -9.83 7.22
CA PHE A 106 -0.53 -10.59 6.35
C PHE A 106 -1.93 -10.76 6.95
N ASN A 107 -2.04 -11.12 8.22
CA ASN A 107 -3.33 -11.31 8.88
C ASN A 107 -4.13 -10.01 8.98
N ALA A 108 -3.48 -8.91 9.34
CA ALA A 108 -4.12 -7.60 9.38
C ALA A 108 -4.58 -7.15 7.98
N GLY A 109 -3.71 -7.29 6.97
CA GLY A 109 -4.04 -6.99 5.59
C GLY A 109 -5.20 -7.85 5.05
N ALA A 110 -5.17 -9.16 5.31
CA ALA A 110 -6.22 -10.08 4.91
C ALA A 110 -7.57 -9.73 5.53
N TYR A 111 -7.59 -9.41 6.83
CA TYR A 111 -8.81 -9.03 7.54
C TYR A 111 -9.41 -7.74 6.96
N LEU A 112 -8.61 -6.69 6.82
CA LEU A 112 -9.07 -5.41 6.29
C LEU A 112 -9.54 -5.52 4.83
N LEU A 113 -8.80 -6.28 4.00
CA LEU A 113 -9.16 -6.47 2.61
C LEU A 113 -10.49 -7.20 2.46
N LEU A 114 -10.69 -8.29 3.19
CA LEU A 114 -11.97 -9.03 3.19
C LEU A 114 -13.13 -8.16 3.68
N LEU A 115 -12.91 -7.42 4.75
CA LEU A 115 -13.91 -6.52 5.29
C LEU A 115 -14.29 -5.45 4.26
N GLY A 116 -13.32 -4.86 3.58
CA GLY A 116 -13.55 -3.86 2.52
C GLY A 116 -14.30 -4.43 1.32
N LEU A 117 -13.95 -5.64 0.87
CA LEU A 117 -14.65 -6.32 -0.22
C LEU A 117 -16.09 -6.73 0.16
N CYS A 118 -16.36 -7.02 1.43
CA CYS A 118 -17.71 -7.28 1.91
C CYS A 118 -18.58 -6.01 1.96
N PHE A 119 -18.00 -4.85 2.24
CA PHE A 119 -18.74 -3.58 2.26
C PHE A 119 -18.99 -3.01 0.86
N GLU A 120 -18.17 -3.34 -0.13
CA GLU A 120 -18.22 -2.77 -1.47
C GLU A 120 -19.58 -2.93 -2.15
N PRO A 121 -20.28 -4.10 -2.14
CA PRO A 121 -21.59 -4.26 -2.78
C PRO A 121 -22.69 -3.38 -2.20
N PHE A 122 -22.56 -2.94 -0.94
CA PHE A 122 -23.57 -2.14 -0.24
C PHE A 122 -23.37 -0.62 -0.43
N GLN A 123 -22.26 -0.20 -1.06
CA GLN A 123 -21.86 1.21 -1.14
C GLN A 123 -21.69 1.70 -2.58
N ASP A 124 -22.24 0.98 -3.57
CA ASP A 124 -22.16 1.30 -5.00
C ASP A 124 -20.72 1.52 -5.53
N GLY A 125 -19.73 0.93 -4.86
CA GLY A 125 -18.35 0.94 -5.30
C GLY A 125 -17.39 1.66 -4.36
N ILE A 126 -16.12 1.67 -4.79
CA ILE A 126 -15.02 2.30 -4.05
C ILE A 126 -14.86 3.73 -4.56
N ASN A 127 -15.39 4.68 -3.81
CA ASN A 127 -15.30 6.11 -4.13
C ASN A 127 -14.46 6.85 -3.10
N LYS A 128 -13.64 7.79 -3.60
CA LYS A 128 -12.89 8.73 -2.77
C LYS A 128 -13.75 9.95 -2.40
N ASP A 129 -14.61 10.41 -3.31
CA ASP A 129 -15.49 11.55 -3.13
C ASP A 129 -16.92 11.24 -3.62
N PRO A 130 -17.91 11.02 -2.73
CA PRO A 130 -17.81 10.93 -1.27
C PRO A 130 -17.10 9.63 -0.81
N THR A 131 -16.32 9.74 0.26
CA THR A 131 -15.55 8.60 0.77
C THR A 131 -16.45 7.47 1.26
N THR A 132 -16.19 6.24 0.75
CA THR A 132 -16.87 5.02 1.18
C THR A 132 -16.05 4.26 2.23
N PHE A 133 -16.69 3.46 3.11
CA PHE A 133 -15.98 2.60 4.07
C PHE A 133 -15.18 1.52 3.36
N SER A 134 -15.72 0.98 2.25
CA SER A 134 -15.02 0.02 1.41
C SER A 134 -13.69 0.57 0.90
N TYR A 135 -13.63 1.86 0.52
CA TYR A 135 -12.39 2.53 0.12
C TYR A 135 -11.33 2.48 1.23
N PHE A 136 -11.68 2.84 2.47
CA PHE A 136 -10.74 2.85 3.57
C PHE A 136 -10.20 1.46 3.91
N PHE A 137 -11.07 0.46 3.97
CA PHE A 137 -10.68 -0.91 4.32
C PHE A 137 -9.88 -1.59 3.22
N VAL A 138 -10.28 -1.47 1.95
CA VAL A 138 -9.55 -2.06 0.83
C VAL A 138 -8.17 -1.42 0.68
N THR A 139 -8.09 -0.09 0.71
CA THR A 139 -6.79 0.60 0.59
C THR A 139 -5.86 0.26 1.74
N SER A 140 -6.36 0.22 2.99
CA SER A 140 -5.57 -0.20 4.14
C SER A 140 -5.12 -1.66 4.03
N GLY A 141 -6.00 -2.56 3.61
CA GLY A 141 -5.66 -3.98 3.41
C GLY A 141 -4.57 -4.18 2.35
N LEU A 142 -4.69 -3.51 1.20
CA LEU A 142 -3.68 -3.53 0.15
C LEU A 142 -2.35 -2.89 0.61
N ALA A 143 -2.41 -1.82 1.43
CA ALA A 143 -1.23 -1.18 2.01
C ALA A 143 -0.46 -2.13 2.95
N PHE A 144 -1.14 -2.93 3.79
CA PHE A 144 -0.50 -3.94 4.61
C PHE A 144 0.20 -5.01 3.78
N LEU A 145 -0.40 -5.46 2.67
CA LEU A 145 0.22 -6.42 1.75
C LEU A 145 1.42 -5.81 1.00
N ALA A 146 1.33 -4.55 0.62
CA ALA A 146 2.46 -3.82 0.03
C ALA A 146 3.60 -3.63 1.05
N LEU A 147 3.27 -3.34 2.31
CA LEU A 147 4.26 -3.23 3.39
C LEU A 147 4.94 -4.58 3.65
N LEU A 148 4.19 -5.69 3.63
CA LEU A 148 4.73 -7.04 3.71
C LEU A 148 5.71 -7.31 2.55
N PHE A 149 5.34 -6.98 1.32
CA PHE A 149 6.23 -7.10 0.15
C PHE A 149 7.51 -6.29 0.34
N LEU A 150 7.40 -5.03 0.75
CA LEU A 150 8.55 -4.15 0.97
C LEU A 150 9.44 -4.65 2.11
N SER A 151 8.87 -5.14 3.21
CA SER A 151 9.64 -5.74 4.30
C SER A 151 10.45 -6.95 3.83
N ILE A 152 9.89 -7.80 2.97
CA ILE A 152 10.63 -8.93 2.40
C ILE A 152 11.77 -8.43 1.52
N VAL A 153 11.53 -7.44 0.65
CA VAL A 153 12.55 -6.92 -0.28
C VAL A 153 13.65 -6.17 0.46
N CYS A 154 13.29 -5.30 1.41
CA CYS A 154 14.25 -4.43 2.10
C CYS A 154 14.97 -5.13 3.25
N ASP A 155 14.21 -5.81 4.11
CA ASP A 155 14.75 -6.32 5.37
C ASP A 155 15.36 -7.72 5.20
N TYR A 156 14.73 -8.58 4.38
CA TYR A 156 15.19 -9.94 4.16
C TYR A 156 16.21 -10.04 3.01
N PHE A 157 15.87 -9.53 1.82
CA PHE A 157 16.78 -9.55 0.67
C PHE A 157 17.82 -8.43 0.67
N ARG A 158 17.72 -7.48 1.61
CA ARG A 158 18.64 -6.33 1.76
C ARG A 158 18.86 -5.54 0.45
N CYS A 159 17.83 -5.43 -0.39
CA CYS A 159 17.89 -4.67 -1.64
C CYS A 159 17.82 -3.15 -1.42
N ILE A 160 18.65 -2.63 -0.50
CA ILE A 160 18.63 -1.22 -0.05
C ILE A 160 18.92 -0.25 -1.19
N LYS A 161 19.77 -0.63 -2.15
CA LYS A 161 20.13 0.26 -3.28
C LYS A 161 18.92 0.57 -4.16
N SER A 162 18.09 -0.43 -4.46
CA SER A 162 16.90 -0.26 -5.31
C SER A 162 15.76 0.47 -4.59
N THR A 163 15.71 0.38 -3.26
CA THR A 163 14.66 1.02 -2.45
C THR A 163 15.05 2.39 -1.92
N ARG A 164 16.30 2.85 -2.16
CA ARG A 164 16.78 4.16 -1.69
C ARG A 164 15.88 5.31 -2.15
N PHE A 165 15.37 5.23 -3.36
CA PHE A 165 14.43 6.20 -3.90
C PHE A 165 13.15 6.31 -3.06
N LEU A 166 12.57 5.17 -2.65
CA LEU A 166 11.40 5.15 -1.78
C LEU A 166 11.71 5.67 -0.36
N VAL A 167 12.90 5.38 0.15
CA VAL A 167 13.35 5.88 1.46
C VAL A 167 13.47 7.40 1.44
N MET A 168 14.03 7.97 0.38
CA MET A 168 14.17 9.44 0.25
C MET A 168 12.79 10.13 0.26
N SER A 169 11.81 9.64 -0.51
CA SER A 169 10.45 10.19 -0.51
C SER A 169 9.74 10.03 0.83
N GLY A 170 10.03 8.96 1.57
CA GLY A 170 9.47 8.68 2.89
C GLY A 170 10.05 9.52 4.02
N GLN A 171 11.23 10.10 3.86
CA GLN A 171 11.86 10.96 4.87
C GLN A 171 11.18 12.33 4.98
N ASN A 172 10.67 12.85 3.85
CA ASN A 172 10.01 14.16 3.80
C ASN A 172 8.65 14.08 3.09
N PRO A 173 7.66 13.34 3.64
CA PRO A 173 6.40 13.10 2.95
C PRO A 173 5.59 14.37 2.70
N MET A 174 5.69 15.36 3.59
CA MET A 174 5.04 16.67 3.40
C MET A 174 5.58 17.40 2.18
N ILE A 175 6.90 17.41 2.01
CA ILE A 175 7.56 18.06 0.85
C ILE A 175 7.17 17.32 -0.42
N ALA A 176 7.22 15.98 -0.44
CA ALA A 176 6.84 15.18 -1.60
C ALA A 176 5.39 15.42 -2.05
N TYR A 177 4.47 15.61 -1.09
CA TYR A 177 3.07 15.90 -1.37
C TYR A 177 2.87 17.33 -1.94
N VAL A 178 3.53 18.30 -1.33
CA VAL A 178 3.35 19.74 -1.66
C VAL A 178 4.08 20.14 -2.94
N VAL A 179 5.25 19.54 -3.21
CA VAL A 179 6.08 19.86 -4.40
C VAL A 179 5.32 19.62 -5.70
N GLY A 180 4.46 18.59 -5.79
CA GLY A 180 3.66 18.31 -6.97
C GLY A 180 2.80 19.51 -7.37
N ASP A 181 1.99 19.99 -6.45
CA ASP A 181 0.99 21.02 -6.72
C ASP A 181 1.54 22.44 -6.66
N LEU A 182 2.47 22.73 -5.74
CA LEU A 182 2.97 24.09 -5.53
C LEU A 182 4.24 24.43 -6.33
N LEU A 183 5.00 23.46 -6.80
CA LEU A 183 6.24 23.71 -7.53
C LEU A 183 6.18 23.15 -8.95
N ILE A 184 5.88 21.87 -9.12
CA ILE A 184 5.95 21.23 -10.43
C ILE A 184 4.84 21.74 -11.37
N MET A 185 3.59 21.81 -10.92
CA MET A 185 2.48 22.26 -11.76
C MET A 185 2.60 23.74 -12.17
N PRO A 186 2.91 24.70 -11.28
CA PRO A 186 3.16 26.08 -11.69
C PRO A 186 4.36 26.21 -12.63
N LEU A 187 5.43 25.45 -12.41
CA LEU A 187 6.61 25.49 -13.28
C LEU A 187 6.30 25.01 -14.71
N ILE A 188 5.52 23.93 -14.84
CA ILE A 188 5.07 23.40 -16.11
C ILE A 188 4.20 24.42 -16.84
N ASN A 189 3.31 25.11 -16.13
CA ASN A 189 2.47 26.17 -16.70
C ASN A 189 3.31 27.38 -17.16
N LEU A 190 4.31 27.77 -16.38
CA LEU A 190 5.23 28.86 -16.72
C LEU A 190 6.08 28.56 -17.95
N LEU A 191 6.49 27.30 -18.11
CA LEU A 191 7.25 26.84 -19.29
C LEU A 191 6.37 26.61 -20.53
N GLY A 192 5.06 26.79 -20.44
CA GLY A 192 4.12 26.57 -21.54
C GLY A 192 3.93 25.10 -21.92
N LEU A 193 4.35 24.17 -21.06
CA LEU A 193 4.27 22.72 -21.29
C LEU A 193 2.89 22.14 -20.96
N ALA A 194 1.91 22.96 -20.57
CA ALA A 194 0.55 22.54 -20.26
C ALA A 194 -0.16 21.84 -21.44
N SER A 195 0.12 22.28 -22.67
CA SER A 195 -0.39 21.67 -23.89
C SER A 195 0.15 20.26 -24.15
N LEU A 196 1.40 19.99 -23.75
CA LEU A 196 1.97 18.65 -23.80
C LEU A 196 1.29 17.72 -22.78
N LEU A 197 1.00 18.22 -21.57
CA LEU A 197 0.30 17.43 -20.55
C LEU A 197 -1.09 16.99 -21.04
N SER A 198 -1.84 17.89 -21.68
CA SER A 198 -3.17 17.56 -22.21
C SER A 198 -3.12 16.51 -23.34
N TYR A 199 -2.06 16.51 -24.14
CA TYR A 199 -1.83 15.48 -25.15
C TYR A 199 -1.58 14.09 -24.53
N PHE A 200 -0.79 14.02 -23.46
CA PHE A 200 -0.53 12.76 -22.75
C PHE A 200 -1.79 12.18 -22.07
N GLN A 201 -2.75 13.01 -21.70
CA GLN A 201 -4.01 12.57 -21.09
C GLN A 201 -4.99 11.90 -22.04
N GLN A 202 -4.79 12.02 -23.35
CA GLN A 202 -5.69 11.42 -24.35
C GLN A 202 -5.64 9.89 -24.38
N ASN A 203 -4.51 9.28 -23.97
CA ASN A 203 -4.33 7.83 -23.92
C ASN A 203 -4.03 7.37 -22.49
N ALA A 204 -4.71 6.31 -22.02
CA ALA A 204 -4.54 5.76 -20.67
C ALA A 204 -3.06 5.38 -20.34
N TRP A 205 -2.34 4.81 -21.31
CA TRP A 205 -0.93 4.46 -21.18
C TRP A 205 -0.01 5.68 -21.07
N LEU A 206 -0.26 6.69 -21.88
CA LEU A 206 0.50 7.94 -21.85
C LEU A 206 0.22 8.71 -20.56
N GLY A 207 -1.04 8.73 -20.09
CA GLY A 207 -1.41 9.32 -18.79
C GLY A 207 -0.75 8.61 -17.61
N PHE A 208 -0.65 7.28 -17.65
CA PHE A 208 0.08 6.52 -16.65
C PHE A 208 1.59 6.90 -16.64
N LEU A 209 2.21 6.96 -17.82
CA LEU A 209 3.61 7.34 -17.98
C LEU A 209 3.88 8.77 -17.49
N GLN A 210 2.98 9.70 -17.79
CA GLN A 210 2.99 11.06 -17.25
C GLN A 210 2.96 11.06 -15.72
N GLY A 211 2.06 10.28 -15.10
CA GLY A 211 1.96 10.15 -13.65
C GLY A 211 3.26 9.64 -13.03
N VAL A 212 3.88 8.62 -13.63
CA VAL A 212 5.16 8.08 -13.18
C VAL A 212 6.29 9.13 -13.26
N ILE A 213 6.36 9.88 -14.36
CA ILE A 213 7.37 10.95 -14.55
C ILE A 213 7.19 12.06 -13.51
N LEU A 214 5.97 12.58 -13.34
CA LEU A 214 5.69 13.65 -12.38
C LEU A 214 5.97 13.22 -10.94
N THR A 215 5.58 12.00 -10.56
CA THR A 215 5.88 11.43 -9.24
C THR A 215 7.38 11.26 -9.04
N SER A 216 8.11 10.79 -10.06
CA SER A 216 9.56 10.65 -9.99
C SER A 216 10.26 12.00 -9.83
N LEU A 217 9.80 13.03 -10.53
CA LEU A 217 10.30 14.40 -10.38
C LEU A 217 10.01 14.95 -8.98
N ALA A 218 8.82 14.71 -8.44
CA ALA A 218 8.47 15.13 -7.07
C ALA A 218 9.38 14.47 -6.03
N VAL A 219 9.69 13.19 -6.19
CA VAL A 219 10.62 12.47 -5.29
C VAL A 219 12.06 12.96 -5.43
N LEU A 220 12.51 13.30 -6.65
CA LEU A 220 13.86 13.84 -6.87
C LEU A 220 14.01 15.25 -6.30
N ALA A 221 12.93 16.01 -6.18
CA ALA A 221 12.92 17.36 -5.60
C ALA A 221 12.86 17.36 -4.06
N THR A 222 12.66 16.19 -3.44
CA THR A 222 12.59 15.99 -1.97
C THR A 222 13.94 15.60 -1.41
#